data_02856302b8821f9fa87e9cb68b4634ce
#
_entry.id   02856302b8821f9fa87e9cb68b4634ce
#
_cell.length_a   1.000
_cell.length_b   1.000
_cell.length_c   1.000
_cell.angle_alpha   90.00
_cell.angle_beta   90.00
_cell.angle_gamma   90.00
#
_symmetry.space_group_name_H-M   'P 1'
#
loop_
_entity.id
_entity.type
_entity.pdbx_description
1 polymer ?
#
loop_
_entity_poly.entity_id
_entity_poly.type
_entity_poly.pdbx_seq_one_letter_code
_entity_poly.pdbx_strand_id
1 'polypeptide(L)'
;MYEKRVTAGKEFMNHMKKGLLAVSFGTSVNETREKTIDAIERELAAACPDCQLYRAWTSRMIIRKLKQRDQVQIDTVKEAFARMLADGITEVIVQPTHVIKGIENEQMMEEIRSFSEHFEKISVGEPLLSSEEDFRKVIEAVMEEQEDLEPQEALLLMGHGTEHHVNPVYAALDYMFKDMGYENVHVGTVEAYPSLESALRLIRVSGVKEIRLAPFMVVAGDHAINDMAGEEEDSWKSRLEAEGYEVTCVLKGLGEYKGIQKLYAEHAKNAKPL
;
A
#
# COMPACT_ATOMS: atom_id res chain seq x y z
N MET A 1 16.11 -53.23 46.22
CA MET A 1 14.91 -52.58 45.69
C MET A 1 15.23 -51.14 45.30
N TYR A 2 15.56 -50.92 44.06
CA TYR A 2 15.95 -49.60 43.55
C TYR A 2 14.70 -48.91 42.98
N GLU A 3 14.21 -47.89 43.64
CA GLU A 3 13.18 -47.00 43.07
C GLU A 3 13.84 -46.07 42.07
N LYS A 4 13.51 -46.25 40.79
CA LYS A 4 13.81 -45.30 39.74
C LYS A 4 12.84 -44.12 39.89
N ARG A 5 13.37 -42.99 40.35
CA ARG A 5 12.71 -41.69 40.16
C ARG A 5 12.68 -41.34 38.66
N VAL A 6 11.52 -41.53 38.08
CA VAL A 6 11.21 -40.94 36.73
C VAL A 6 10.97 -39.47 36.94
N THR A 7 11.98 -38.67 36.72
CA THR A 7 11.82 -37.21 36.51
C THR A 7 11.19 -37.02 35.15
N ALA A 8 9.87 -36.78 35.16
CA ALA A 8 9.18 -36.29 33.99
C ALA A 8 9.74 -34.90 33.66
N GLY A 9 10.64 -34.84 32.66
CA GLY A 9 11.03 -33.62 32.03
C GLY A 9 9.79 -33.04 31.36
N LYS A 10 9.22 -31.99 31.93
CA LYS A 10 8.35 -31.09 31.18
C LYS A 10 9.22 -30.46 30.10
N GLU A 11 9.20 -31.05 28.90
CA GLU A 11 9.60 -30.35 27.70
C GLU A 11 8.69 -29.11 27.61
N PHE A 12 9.20 -27.96 28.02
CA PHE A 12 8.69 -26.69 27.57
C PHE A 12 8.92 -26.66 26.05
N MET A 13 7.95 -27.17 25.29
CA MET A 13 7.83 -26.79 23.90
C MET A 13 7.62 -25.29 23.92
N ASN A 14 8.73 -24.57 23.69
CA ASN A 14 8.72 -23.14 23.43
C ASN A 14 7.92 -22.99 22.13
N HIS A 15 6.61 -22.73 22.22
CA HIS A 15 5.78 -22.46 21.08
C HIS A 15 6.26 -21.11 20.56
N MET A 16 7.05 -21.12 19.50
CA MET A 16 7.43 -19.91 18.78
C MET A 16 6.17 -19.15 18.44
N LYS A 17 6.02 -17.98 19.05
CA LYS A 17 4.88 -17.12 18.77
C LYS A 17 5.22 -16.23 17.59
N LYS A 18 4.40 -16.32 16.55
CA LYS A 18 4.58 -15.54 15.32
C LYS A 18 3.68 -14.32 15.32
N GLY A 19 4.25 -13.18 14.98
CA GLY A 19 3.53 -11.95 14.73
C GLY A 19 3.61 -11.54 13.26
N LEU A 20 2.51 -11.01 12.74
CA LEU A 20 2.43 -10.38 11.44
C LEU A 20 2.11 -8.90 11.66
N LEU A 21 3.05 -8.02 11.31
CA LEU A 21 2.89 -6.57 11.41
C LEU A 21 2.55 -5.99 10.04
N ALA A 22 1.32 -5.52 9.87
CA ALA A 22 0.93 -4.71 8.72
C ALA A 22 1.33 -3.25 8.97
N VAL A 23 2.14 -2.67 8.08
CA VAL A 23 2.62 -1.29 8.18
C VAL A 23 2.06 -0.47 7.03
N SER A 24 1.16 0.47 7.33
CA SER A 24 0.55 1.37 6.37
C SER A 24 0.97 2.82 6.60
N PHE A 25 0.84 3.68 5.59
CA PHE A 25 0.95 5.13 5.78
C PHE A 25 -0.14 5.62 6.73
N GLY A 26 -1.36 5.11 6.55
CA GLY A 26 -2.54 5.47 7.31
C GLY A 26 -3.48 6.40 6.55
N THR A 27 -4.68 6.60 7.09
CA THR A 27 -5.68 7.55 6.59
C THR A 27 -6.50 8.12 7.73
N SER A 28 -6.91 9.39 7.60
CA SER A 28 -7.82 10.03 8.54
C SER A 28 -9.30 9.84 8.21
N VAL A 29 -9.62 9.17 7.09
CA VAL A 29 -10.97 8.89 6.60
C VAL A 29 -11.36 7.47 6.99
N ASN A 30 -12.28 7.32 7.94
CA ASN A 30 -12.63 6.01 8.51
C ASN A 30 -13.24 5.05 7.48
N GLU A 31 -14.17 5.52 6.66
CA GLU A 31 -14.82 4.70 5.65
C GLU A 31 -13.79 4.12 4.65
N THR A 32 -12.86 4.97 4.19
CA THR A 32 -11.82 4.55 3.25
C THR A 32 -10.84 3.56 3.91
N ARG A 33 -10.53 3.75 5.21
CA ARG A 33 -9.71 2.81 5.96
C ARG A 33 -10.31 1.41 5.96
N GLU A 34 -11.61 1.29 6.26
CA GLU A 34 -12.32 0.00 6.35
C GLU A 34 -12.31 -0.75 5.02
N LYS A 35 -12.45 -0.01 3.90
CA LYS A 35 -12.45 -0.57 2.54
C LYS A 35 -11.07 -0.95 2.02
N THR A 36 -10.01 -0.31 2.53
CA THR A 36 -8.63 -0.44 2.05
C THR A 36 -7.71 -1.13 3.06
N ILE A 37 -7.20 -0.38 4.05
CA ILE A 37 -6.21 -0.87 5.02
C ILE A 37 -6.76 -2.10 5.77
N ASP A 38 -7.98 -2.00 6.31
CA ASP A 38 -8.59 -3.09 7.06
C ASP A 38 -8.88 -4.31 6.14
N ALA A 39 -9.13 -4.09 4.84
CA ALA A 39 -9.32 -5.17 3.87
C ALA A 39 -8.00 -5.89 3.56
N ILE A 40 -6.91 -5.14 3.36
CA ILE A 40 -5.56 -5.73 3.19
C ILE A 40 -5.17 -6.52 4.45
N GLU A 41 -5.39 -5.97 5.63
CA GLU A 41 -5.05 -6.66 6.88
C GLU A 41 -5.85 -7.95 7.10
N ARG A 42 -7.12 -7.98 6.71
CA ARG A 42 -7.91 -9.23 6.72
C ARG A 42 -7.33 -10.28 5.79
N GLU A 43 -6.89 -9.89 4.59
CA GLU A 43 -6.25 -10.80 3.63
C GLU A 43 -4.90 -11.30 4.15
N LEU A 44 -4.10 -10.41 4.76
CA LEU A 44 -2.84 -10.77 5.41
C LEU A 44 -3.06 -11.76 6.56
N ALA A 45 -4.05 -11.52 7.43
CA ALA A 45 -4.38 -12.43 8.51
C ALA A 45 -4.84 -13.81 8.00
N ALA A 46 -5.63 -13.84 6.94
CA ALA A 46 -6.04 -15.09 6.29
C ALA A 46 -4.85 -15.84 5.66
N ALA A 47 -3.84 -15.10 5.17
CA ALA A 47 -2.64 -15.68 4.58
C ALA A 47 -1.65 -16.26 5.60
N CYS A 48 -1.71 -15.82 6.87
CA CYS A 48 -0.88 -16.29 7.97
C CYS A 48 -1.74 -16.59 9.22
N PRO A 49 -2.56 -17.67 9.20
CA PRO A 49 -3.52 -17.97 10.28
C PRO A 49 -2.86 -18.27 11.62
N ASP A 50 -1.58 -18.69 11.63
CA ASP A 50 -0.81 -18.96 12.83
C ASP A 50 -0.09 -17.72 13.38
N CYS A 51 -0.25 -16.55 12.74
CA CYS A 51 0.34 -15.30 13.17
C CYS A 51 -0.67 -14.44 13.94
N GLN A 52 -0.22 -13.81 15.02
CA GLN A 52 -0.98 -12.72 15.63
C GLN A 52 -0.80 -11.46 14.80
N LEU A 53 -1.91 -10.87 14.33
CA LEU A 53 -1.87 -9.66 13.53
C LEU A 53 -1.65 -8.42 14.41
N TYR A 54 -0.75 -7.55 13.97
CA TYR A 54 -0.48 -6.23 14.53
C TYR A 54 -0.58 -5.17 13.42
N ARG A 55 -0.92 -3.96 13.82
CA ARG A 55 -1.03 -2.78 12.96
C ARG A 55 -0.06 -1.71 13.40
N ALA A 56 0.61 -1.09 12.44
CA ALA A 56 1.34 0.16 12.66
C ALA A 56 1.15 1.11 11.49
N TRP A 57 1.25 2.41 11.77
CA TRP A 57 1.25 3.44 10.72
C TRP A 57 2.52 4.28 10.78
N THR A 58 2.94 4.78 9.59
CA THR A 58 4.14 5.61 9.46
C THR A 58 3.81 7.10 9.60
N SER A 59 2.61 7.56 9.20
CA SER A 59 2.22 8.96 9.29
C SER A 59 1.86 9.38 10.72
N ARG A 60 2.83 9.98 11.43
CA ARG A 60 2.61 10.52 12.78
C ARG A 60 1.53 11.60 12.83
N MET A 61 1.37 12.36 11.74
CA MET A 61 0.34 13.38 11.64
C MET A 61 -1.05 12.75 11.66
N ILE A 62 -1.27 11.70 10.87
CA ILE A 62 -2.56 10.99 10.83
C ILE A 62 -2.84 10.31 12.17
N ILE A 63 -1.86 9.63 12.76
CA ILE A 63 -1.98 9.01 14.09
C ILE A 63 -2.44 10.04 15.13
N ARG A 64 -1.80 11.21 15.14
CA ARG A 64 -2.16 12.31 16.07
C ARG A 64 -3.58 12.83 15.80
N LYS A 65 -3.95 13.01 14.52
CA LYS A 65 -5.30 13.48 14.12
C LYS A 65 -6.37 12.52 14.59
N LEU A 66 -6.20 11.20 14.40
CA LEU A 66 -7.16 10.19 14.86
C LEU A 66 -7.25 10.13 16.39
N LYS A 67 -6.12 10.21 17.08
CA LYS A 67 -6.10 10.24 18.54
C LYS A 67 -6.87 11.43 19.10
N GLN A 68 -6.73 12.61 18.50
CA GLN A 68 -7.41 13.82 18.96
C GLN A 68 -8.90 13.85 18.60
N ARG A 69 -9.24 13.48 17.36
CA ARG A 69 -10.61 13.56 16.83
C ARG A 69 -11.48 12.40 17.29
N ASP A 70 -10.95 11.17 17.18
CA ASP A 70 -11.73 9.93 17.29
C ASP A 70 -11.38 9.11 18.54
N GLN A 71 -10.39 9.53 19.34
CA GLN A 71 -9.84 8.78 20.46
C GLN A 71 -9.30 7.39 20.05
N VAL A 72 -8.99 7.20 18.76
CA VAL A 72 -8.41 5.97 18.23
C VAL A 72 -6.90 6.00 18.41
N GLN A 73 -6.36 4.95 19.02
CA GLN A 73 -4.92 4.78 19.18
C GLN A 73 -4.40 3.81 18.15
N ILE A 74 -3.47 4.27 17.32
CA ILE A 74 -2.74 3.47 16.34
C ILE A 74 -1.26 3.53 16.73
N ASP A 75 -0.60 2.39 16.71
CA ASP A 75 0.83 2.32 17.02
C ASP A 75 1.67 2.84 15.85
N THR A 76 2.77 3.49 16.18
CA THR A 76 3.92 3.63 15.29
C THR A 76 4.64 2.29 15.15
N VAL A 77 5.55 2.15 14.19
CA VAL A 77 6.33 0.92 14.01
C VAL A 77 7.06 0.52 15.31
N LYS A 78 7.69 1.48 15.99
CA LYS A 78 8.38 1.24 17.26
C LYS A 78 7.46 0.79 18.38
N GLU A 79 6.29 1.40 18.49
CA GLU A 79 5.30 1.03 19.52
C GLU A 79 4.74 -0.38 19.26
N ALA A 80 4.48 -0.73 17.99
CA ALA A 80 4.05 -2.06 17.62
C ALA A 80 5.11 -3.12 17.96
N PHE A 81 6.38 -2.89 17.63
CA PHE A 81 7.48 -3.79 18.00
C PHE A 81 7.61 -3.96 19.51
N ALA A 82 7.52 -2.87 20.28
CA ALA A 82 7.55 -2.93 21.75
C ALA A 82 6.36 -3.75 22.31
N ARG A 83 5.18 -3.60 21.73
CA ARG A 83 4.00 -4.40 22.08
C ARG A 83 4.20 -5.89 21.75
N MET A 84 4.72 -6.19 20.55
CA MET A 84 5.01 -7.57 20.15
C MET A 84 5.98 -8.25 21.11
N LEU A 85 7.02 -7.55 21.56
CA LEU A 85 7.95 -8.06 22.60
C LEU A 85 7.22 -8.32 23.94
N ALA A 86 6.36 -7.39 24.38
CA ALA A 86 5.58 -7.55 25.60
C ALA A 86 4.61 -8.75 25.51
N ASP A 87 4.07 -9.04 24.33
CA ASP A 87 3.20 -10.18 24.06
C ASP A 87 3.97 -11.51 23.90
N GLY A 88 5.31 -11.45 23.92
CA GLY A 88 6.20 -12.61 23.81
C GLY A 88 6.31 -13.18 22.40
N ILE A 89 6.13 -12.33 21.38
CA ILE A 89 6.40 -12.70 19.98
C ILE A 89 7.90 -12.90 19.81
N THR A 90 8.30 -13.98 19.12
CA THR A 90 9.71 -14.29 18.85
C THR A 90 10.05 -14.23 17.36
N GLU A 91 9.09 -14.51 16.48
CA GLU A 91 9.25 -14.37 15.03
C GLU A 91 8.29 -13.30 14.50
N VAL A 92 8.79 -12.39 13.67
CA VAL A 92 8.01 -11.30 13.10
C VAL A 92 8.07 -11.34 11.57
N ILE A 93 6.91 -11.27 10.94
CA ILE A 93 6.76 -10.94 9.54
C ILE A 93 6.25 -9.50 9.49
N VAL A 94 6.95 -8.62 8.79
CA VAL A 94 6.51 -7.25 8.53
C VAL A 94 6.07 -7.13 7.09
N GLN A 95 4.83 -6.71 6.85
CA GLN A 95 4.34 -6.41 5.51
C GLN A 95 4.03 -4.92 5.38
N PRO A 96 4.87 -4.16 4.65
CA PRO A 96 4.53 -2.79 4.27
C PRO A 96 3.40 -2.79 3.24
N THR A 97 2.43 -1.91 3.40
CA THR A 97 1.41 -1.64 2.38
C THR A 97 1.76 -0.41 1.53
N HIS A 98 3.02 -0.03 1.50
CA HIS A 98 3.52 1.03 0.65
C HIS A 98 3.44 0.62 -0.83
N VAL A 99 3.21 1.59 -1.72
CA VAL A 99 3.22 1.34 -3.17
C VAL A 99 4.65 1.15 -3.67
N ILE A 100 5.58 1.93 -3.15
CA ILE A 100 6.99 2.01 -3.60
C ILE A 100 7.97 1.92 -2.43
N LYS A 101 9.24 1.63 -2.72
CA LYS A 101 10.36 1.70 -1.76
C LYS A 101 10.84 3.14 -1.57
N GLY A 102 9.92 4.03 -1.16
CA GLY A 102 10.20 5.44 -0.93
C GLY A 102 10.65 5.76 0.49
N ILE A 103 10.60 7.06 0.83
CA ILE A 103 11.08 7.61 2.11
C ILE A 103 10.44 6.90 3.31
N GLU A 104 9.12 6.68 3.30
CA GLU A 104 8.39 6.02 4.38
C GLU A 104 8.84 4.56 4.56
N ASN A 105 9.13 3.88 3.44
CA ASN A 105 9.63 2.50 3.50
C ASN A 105 11.04 2.44 4.07
N GLU A 106 11.92 3.36 3.69
CA GLU A 106 13.29 3.44 4.23
C GLU A 106 13.27 3.74 5.73
N GLN A 107 12.48 4.71 6.16
CA GLN A 107 12.32 5.04 7.59
C GLN A 107 11.77 3.86 8.39
N MET A 108 10.76 3.16 7.87
CA MET A 108 10.25 1.93 8.46
C MET A 108 11.38 0.89 8.61
N MET A 109 12.18 0.68 7.57
CA MET A 109 13.28 -0.29 7.59
C MET A 109 14.36 0.07 8.63
N GLU A 110 14.67 1.35 8.81
CA GLU A 110 15.58 1.82 9.87
C GLU A 110 15.01 1.53 11.26
N GLU A 111 13.72 1.81 11.47
CA GLU A 111 13.06 1.50 12.73
C GLU A 111 13.06 -0.02 13.03
N ILE A 112 12.75 -0.86 12.04
CA ILE A 112 12.77 -2.32 12.18
C ILE A 112 14.16 -2.83 12.55
N ARG A 113 15.21 -2.34 11.87
CA ARG A 113 16.60 -2.75 12.15
C ARG A 113 17.01 -2.49 13.60
N SER A 114 16.47 -1.45 14.24
CA SER A 114 16.76 -1.18 15.66
C SER A 114 16.24 -2.26 16.62
N PHE A 115 15.37 -3.16 16.16
CA PHE A 115 14.83 -4.27 16.94
C PHE A 115 15.41 -5.64 16.55
N SER A 116 16.35 -5.71 15.60
CA SER A 116 16.86 -6.98 15.05
C SER A 116 17.41 -7.94 16.10
N GLU A 117 18.02 -7.45 17.16
CA GLU A 117 18.59 -8.27 18.24
C GLU A 117 17.55 -8.72 19.29
N HIS A 118 16.31 -8.23 19.23
CA HIS A 118 15.28 -8.52 20.20
C HIS A 118 14.35 -9.67 19.80
N PHE A 119 14.42 -10.12 18.55
CA PHE A 119 13.60 -11.22 18.01
C PHE A 119 14.50 -12.33 17.46
N GLU A 120 14.01 -13.56 17.50
CA GLU A 120 14.72 -14.70 16.91
C GLU A 120 14.80 -14.58 15.38
N LYS A 121 13.74 -13.99 14.79
CA LYS A 121 13.65 -13.76 13.35
C LYS A 121 12.76 -12.59 13.03
N ILE A 122 13.25 -11.72 12.15
CA ILE A 122 12.42 -10.70 11.47
C ILE A 122 12.52 -10.97 9.98
N SER A 123 11.38 -11.04 9.30
CA SER A 123 11.30 -11.11 7.83
C SER A 123 10.45 -9.97 7.33
N VAL A 124 10.81 -9.39 6.19
CA VAL A 124 10.12 -8.23 5.64
C VAL A 124 9.65 -8.54 4.22
N GLY A 125 8.37 -8.33 3.98
CA GLY A 125 7.77 -8.37 2.65
C GLY A 125 8.07 -7.11 1.85
N GLU A 126 7.86 -7.20 0.56
CA GLU A 126 8.14 -6.11 -0.37
C GLU A 126 6.96 -5.14 -0.48
N PRO A 127 7.18 -3.83 -0.77
CA PRO A 127 6.16 -2.92 -1.26
C PRO A 127 5.54 -3.38 -2.58
N LEU A 128 4.44 -2.74 -3.00
CA LEU A 128 3.62 -3.17 -4.13
C LEU A 128 4.41 -3.24 -5.45
N LEU A 129 5.19 -2.21 -5.77
CA LEU A 129 5.99 -2.11 -7.00
C LEU A 129 7.47 -2.39 -6.71
N SER A 130 7.85 -3.66 -6.57
CA SER A 130 9.21 -4.06 -6.19
C SER A 130 9.94 -4.90 -7.23
N SER A 131 9.23 -5.48 -8.19
CA SER A 131 9.79 -6.29 -9.29
C SER A 131 8.97 -6.11 -10.57
N GLU A 132 9.52 -6.50 -11.73
CA GLU A 132 8.79 -6.49 -13.00
C GLU A 132 7.51 -7.33 -12.92
N GLU A 133 7.56 -8.49 -12.25
CA GLU A 133 6.38 -9.34 -12.06
C GLU A 133 5.30 -8.64 -11.23
N ASP A 134 5.68 -7.90 -10.19
CA ASP A 134 4.74 -7.10 -9.38
C ASP A 134 4.04 -6.04 -10.23
N PHE A 135 4.80 -5.35 -11.11
CA PHE A 135 4.20 -4.37 -12.02
C PHE A 135 3.13 -5.02 -12.90
N ARG A 136 3.41 -6.20 -13.48
CA ARG A 136 2.43 -6.93 -14.31
C ARG A 136 1.19 -7.30 -13.52
N LYS A 137 1.35 -7.88 -12.34
CA LYS A 137 0.23 -8.24 -11.45
C LYS A 137 -0.59 -7.02 -11.03
N VAL A 138 0.07 -5.89 -10.75
CA VAL A 138 -0.60 -4.63 -10.40
C VAL A 138 -1.39 -4.09 -11.59
N ILE A 139 -0.81 -4.09 -12.79
CA ILE A 139 -1.49 -3.68 -14.02
C ILE A 139 -2.72 -4.55 -14.27
N GLU A 140 -2.58 -5.87 -14.20
CA GLU A 140 -3.70 -6.81 -14.33
C GLU A 140 -4.80 -6.52 -13.30
N ALA A 141 -4.44 -6.35 -12.02
CA ALA A 141 -5.40 -6.05 -10.95
C ALA A 141 -6.10 -4.69 -11.13
N VAL A 142 -5.40 -3.69 -11.66
CA VAL A 142 -6.00 -2.39 -12.00
C VAL A 142 -6.97 -2.54 -13.15
N MET A 143 -6.60 -3.26 -14.20
CA MET A 143 -7.44 -3.43 -15.40
C MET A 143 -8.64 -4.34 -15.15
N GLU A 144 -8.55 -5.34 -14.26
CA GLU A 144 -9.73 -6.10 -13.78
C GLU A 144 -10.81 -5.19 -13.17
N GLU A 145 -10.41 -4.12 -12.50
CA GLU A 145 -11.35 -3.15 -11.89
C GLU A 145 -11.84 -2.07 -12.90
N GLN A 146 -11.32 -2.11 -14.12
CA GLN A 146 -11.63 -1.20 -15.22
C GLN A 146 -12.11 -1.96 -16.46
N GLU A 147 -12.78 -3.13 -16.27
CA GLU A 147 -13.27 -3.97 -17.39
C GLU A 147 -14.24 -3.22 -18.32
N ASP A 148 -14.90 -2.17 -17.82
CA ASP A 148 -15.83 -1.32 -18.56
C ASP A 148 -15.17 -0.09 -19.19
N LEU A 149 -13.84 0.02 -19.21
CA LEU A 149 -13.13 1.12 -19.84
C LEU A 149 -13.28 1.03 -21.36
N GLU A 150 -13.91 2.05 -21.95
CA GLU A 150 -14.15 2.08 -23.37
C GLU A 150 -12.88 2.49 -24.17
N PRO A 151 -12.70 2.01 -25.42
CA PRO A 151 -11.52 2.34 -26.23
C PRO A 151 -11.31 3.84 -26.50
N GLN A 152 -12.37 4.64 -26.48
CA GLN A 152 -12.34 6.10 -26.66
C GLN A 152 -12.17 6.88 -25.36
N GLU A 153 -12.14 6.19 -24.23
CA GLU A 153 -11.91 6.76 -22.90
C GLU A 153 -10.45 6.56 -22.50
N ALA A 154 -9.82 7.56 -21.89
CA ALA A 154 -8.51 7.41 -21.29
C ALA A 154 -8.65 7.16 -19.78
N LEU A 155 -7.93 6.18 -19.25
CA LEU A 155 -7.74 6.03 -17.81
C LEU A 155 -6.51 6.85 -17.39
N LEU A 156 -6.71 7.84 -16.54
CA LEU A 156 -5.62 8.62 -15.96
C LEU A 156 -5.47 8.27 -14.47
N LEU A 157 -4.38 7.62 -14.14
CA LEU A 157 -4.04 7.20 -12.79
C LEU A 157 -3.22 8.27 -12.08
N MET A 158 -3.68 8.73 -10.92
CA MET A 158 -3.02 9.72 -10.10
C MET A 158 -2.23 9.04 -8.98
N GLY A 159 -0.92 8.92 -9.12
CA GLY A 159 0.01 8.54 -8.06
C GLY A 159 0.36 9.72 -7.15
N HIS A 160 0.90 9.45 -5.97
CA HIS A 160 1.37 10.50 -5.07
C HIS A 160 2.60 11.22 -5.64
N GLY A 161 3.60 10.46 -6.07
CA GLY A 161 4.92 10.97 -6.39
C GLY A 161 5.79 11.14 -5.14
N THR A 162 7.09 11.37 -5.36
CA THR A 162 8.05 11.56 -4.26
C THR A 162 9.32 12.24 -4.78
N GLU A 163 10.02 12.97 -3.92
CA GLU A 163 11.37 13.48 -4.20
C GLU A 163 12.45 12.37 -4.15
N HIS A 164 12.08 11.19 -3.65
CA HIS A 164 12.99 10.04 -3.56
C HIS A 164 13.41 9.54 -4.95
N HIS A 165 14.64 9.02 -5.06
CA HIS A 165 15.20 8.52 -6.32
C HIS A 165 14.41 7.36 -6.95
N VAL A 166 13.52 6.70 -6.20
CA VAL A 166 12.62 5.65 -6.71
C VAL A 166 11.48 6.21 -7.57
N ASN A 167 11.24 7.51 -7.54
CA ASN A 167 10.11 8.14 -8.24
C ASN A 167 9.94 7.76 -9.72
N PRO A 168 11.01 7.51 -10.53
CA PRO A 168 10.88 7.05 -11.92
C PRO A 168 10.05 5.78 -12.10
N VAL A 169 9.74 5.05 -11.04
CA VAL A 169 8.86 3.87 -11.06
C VAL A 169 7.49 4.19 -11.67
N TYR A 170 6.96 5.40 -11.47
CA TYR A 170 5.69 5.83 -12.06
C TYR A 170 5.76 5.97 -13.59
N ALA A 171 6.87 6.47 -14.10
CA ALA A 171 7.11 6.53 -15.55
C ALA A 171 7.31 5.12 -16.14
N ALA A 172 7.98 4.23 -15.41
CA ALA A 172 8.10 2.83 -15.81
C ALA A 172 6.75 2.11 -15.82
N LEU A 173 5.90 2.38 -14.84
CA LEU A 173 4.54 1.86 -14.78
C LEU A 173 3.70 2.34 -15.97
N ASP A 174 3.75 3.62 -16.29
CA ASP A 174 3.08 4.21 -17.46
C ASP A 174 3.53 3.51 -18.76
N TYR A 175 4.83 3.29 -18.93
CA TYR A 175 5.37 2.58 -20.09
C TYR A 175 4.88 1.12 -20.14
N MET A 176 4.87 0.42 -19.00
CA MET A 176 4.46 -0.99 -18.94
C MET A 176 2.98 -1.20 -19.24
N PHE A 177 2.08 -0.26 -18.90
CA PHE A 177 0.70 -0.30 -19.36
C PHE A 177 0.63 -0.38 -20.88
N LYS A 178 1.40 0.46 -21.60
CA LYS A 178 1.43 0.45 -23.08
C LYS A 178 2.04 -0.83 -23.63
N ASP A 179 3.15 -1.31 -23.04
CA ASP A 179 3.81 -2.58 -23.43
C ASP A 179 2.88 -3.79 -23.28
N MET A 180 1.94 -3.73 -22.33
CA MET A 180 0.90 -4.74 -22.12
C MET A 180 -0.36 -4.52 -22.99
N GLY A 181 -0.37 -3.52 -23.88
CA GLY A 181 -1.45 -3.24 -24.82
C GLY A 181 -2.53 -2.27 -24.31
N TYR A 182 -2.32 -1.62 -23.18
CA TYR A 182 -3.24 -0.62 -22.62
C TYR A 182 -2.80 0.80 -22.99
N GLU A 183 -2.87 1.13 -24.28
CA GLU A 183 -2.41 2.39 -24.87
C GLU A 183 -3.10 3.64 -24.30
N ASN A 184 -4.36 3.48 -23.85
CA ASN A 184 -5.20 4.54 -23.31
C ASN A 184 -5.09 4.72 -21.79
N VAL A 185 -4.17 4.01 -21.13
CA VAL A 185 -3.89 4.18 -19.70
C VAL A 185 -2.68 5.10 -19.51
N HIS A 186 -2.79 6.11 -18.66
CA HIS A 186 -1.74 7.08 -18.37
C HIS A 186 -1.52 7.20 -16.88
N VAL A 187 -0.26 7.45 -16.48
CA VAL A 187 0.11 7.65 -15.07
C VAL A 187 0.70 9.04 -14.90
N GLY A 188 0.15 9.78 -13.95
CA GLY A 188 0.73 11.04 -13.48
C GLY A 188 0.90 11.03 -11.96
N THR A 189 1.59 12.00 -11.41
CA THR A 189 1.77 12.16 -9.96
C THR A 189 1.44 13.57 -9.50
N VAL A 190 0.99 13.69 -8.24
CA VAL A 190 0.65 14.99 -7.63
C VAL A 190 1.90 15.82 -7.39
N GLU A 191 2.91 15.24 -6.77
CA GLU A 191 4.06 15.97 -6.23
C GLU A 191 5.35 15.86 -7.05
N ALA A 192 5.35 15.02 -8.13
CA ALA A 192 6.59 14.74 -8.84
C ALA A 192 6.40 14.51 -10.36
N TYR A 193 7.29 13.72 -10.97
CA TYR A 193 7.22 13.35 -12.38
C TYR A 193 6.88 11.86 -12.54
N PRO A 194 6.01 11.48 -13.50
CA PRO A 194 5.28 12.32 -14.46
C PRO A 194 4.23 13.20 -13.80
N SER A 195 4.17 14.47 -14.20
CA SER A 195 3.11 15.39 -13.75
C SER A 195 1.82 15.21 -14.56
N LEU A 196 0.72 15.82 -14.10
CA LEU A 196 -0.51 15.91 -14.90
C LEU A 196 -0.22 16.42 -16.31
N GLU A 197 0.60 17.46 -16.46
CA GLU A 197 0.96 18.03 -17.77
C GLU A 197 1.69 17.01 -18.67
N SER A 198 2.48 16.12 -18.07
CA SER A 198 3.17 15.07 -18.81
C SER A 198 2.18 14.04 -19.38
N ALA A 199 1.23 13.60 -18.57
CA ALA A 199 0.16 12.70 -19.02
C ALA A 199 -0.75 13.38 -20.06
N LEU A 200 -1.15 14.62 -19.83
CA LEU A 200 -1.99 15.40 -20.76
C LEU A 200 -1.38 15.55 -22.16
N ARG A 201 -0.05 15.73 -22.27
CA ARG A 201 0.60 15.79 -23.61
C ARG A 201 0.35 14.50 -24.40
N LEU A 202 0.33 13.34 -23.76
CA LEU A 202 0.06 12.05 -24.40
C LEU A 202 -1.43 11.90 -24.72
N ILE A 203 -2.31 12.25 -23.79
CA ILE A 203 -3.77 12.18 -23.94
C ILE A 203 -4.23 13.09 -25.09
N ARG A 204 -3.69 14.30 -25.24
CA ARG A 204 -4.03 15.21 -26.35
C ARG A 204 -3.72 14.62 -27.72
N VAL A 205 -2.65 13.81 -27.83
CA VAL A 205 -2.26 13.16 -29.09
C VAL A 205 -3.19 11.99 -29.43
N SER A 206 -3.75 11.30 -28.43
CA SER A 206 -4.66 10.19 -28.66
C SER A 206 -6.02 10.61 -29.23
N GLY A 207 -6.41 11.88 -28.99
CA GLY A 207 -7.67 12.45 -29.48
C GLY A 207 -8.91 12.02 -28.69
N VAL A 208 -8.77 11.33 -27.56
CA VAL A 208 -9.89 10.99 -26.66
C VAL A 208 -10.56 12.24 -26.10
N LYS A 209 -11.82 12.10 -25.72
CA LYS A 209 -12.63 13.19 -25.14
C LYS A 209 -13.09 12.88 -23.72
N GLU A 210 -13.06 11.64 -23.35
CA GLU A 210 -13.51 11.15 -22.05
C GLU A 210 -12.31 10.69 -21.24
N ILE A 211 -12.23 11.09 -19.98
CA ILE A 211 -11.16 10.70 -19.06
C ILE A 211 -11.77 10.13 -17.79
N ARG A 212 -11.42 8.89 -17.52
CA ARG A 212 -11.65 8.26 -16.22
C ARG A 212 -10.44 8.53 -15.33
N LEU A 213 -10.66 9.27 -14.25
CA LEU A 213 -9.63 9.69 -13.32
C LEU A 213 -9.71 8.84 -12.04
N ALA A 214 -8.64 8.15 -11.70
CA ALA A 214 -8.60 7.26 -10.54
C ALA A 214 -7.28 7.41 -9.75
N PRO A 215 -7.29 7.23 -8.41
CA PRO A 215 -6.06 7.30 -7.63
C PRO A 215 -5.24 6.02 -7.78
N PHE A 216 -3.95 6.15 -8.02
CA PHE A 216 -2.97 5.08 -7.90
C PHE A 216 -2.29 5.18 -6.52
N MET A 217 -3.12 5.05 -5.48
CA MET A 217 -2.75 5.10 -4.06
C MET A 217 -3.53 4.02 -3.32
N VAL A 218 -2.94 3.47 -2.26
CA VAL A 218 -3.60 2.41 -1.46
C VAL A 218 -4.95 2.87 -0.94
N VAL A 219 -5.04 4.13 -0.56
CA VAL A 219 -6.24 4.77 0.00
C VAL A 219 -6.66 5.93 -0.88
N ALA A 220 -7.92 6.00 -1.28
CA ALA A 220 -8.50 7.21 -1.86
C ALA A 220 -8.79 8.21 -0.73
N GLY A 221 -7.71 8.87 -0.24
CA GLY A 221 -7.74 9.81 0.88
C GLY A 221 -7.81 11.26 0.42
N ASP A 222 -7.16 12.13 1.18
CA ASP A 222 -7.19 13.58 1.01
C ASP A 222 -6.82 14.04 -0.41
N HIS A 223 -5.72 13.52 -0.96
CA HIS A 223 -5.30 13.82 -2.34
C HIS A 223 -6.33 13.38 -3.39
N ALA A 224 -6.95 12.21 -3.22
CA ALA A 224 -7.97 11.75 -4.16
C ALA A 224 -9.25 12.58 -4.07
N ILE A 225 -9.60 13.05 -2.89
CA ILE A 225 -10.83 13.84 -2.66
C ILE A 225 -10.62 15.28 -3.11
N ASN A 226 -9.49 15.91 -2.78
CA ASN A 226 -9.26 17.33 -3.00
C ASN A 226 -8.44 17.59 -4.29
N ASP A 227 -7.22 17.05 -4.39
CA ASP A 227 -6.32 17.38 -5.52
C ASP A 227 -6.76 16.68 -6.82
N MET A 228 -7.39 15.49 -6.72
CA MET A 228 -7.90 14.78 -7.90
C MET A 228 -9.31 15.20 -8.29
N ALA A 229 -10.27 14.97 -7.40
CA ALA A 229 -11.71 15.09 -7.69
C ALA A 229 -12.36 16.34 -7.10
N GLY A 230 -11.60 17.25 -6.48
CA GLY A 230 -12.09 18.47 -5.87
C GLY A 230 -12.64 19.46 -6.90
N GLU A 231 -13.37 20.46 -6.39
CA GLU A 231 -14.00 21.52 -7.20
C GLU A 231 -13.10 22.76 -7.36
N GLU A 232 -11.94 22.79 -6.70
CA GLU A 232 -10.98 23.89 -6.80
C GLU A 232 -10.35 23.93 -8.20
N GLU A 233 -9.98 25.13 -8.67
CA GLU A 233 -9.46 25.34 -10.04
C GLU A 233 -8.17 24.54 -10.33
N ASP A 234 -7.38 24.21 -9.32
CA ASP A 234 -6.12 23.49 -9.41
C ASP A 234 -6.28 21.96 -9.30
N SER A 235 -7.48 21.46 -8.98
CA SER A 235 -7.76 20.03 -9.00
C SER A 235 -7.56 19.44 -10.40
N TRP A 236 -7.17 18.17 -10.47
CA TRP A 236 -7.00 17.51 -11.76
C TRP A 236 -8.30 17.46 -12.56
N LYS A 237 -9.43 17.18 -11.91
CA LYS A 237 -10.75 17.22 -12.54
C LYS A 237 -11.04 18.57 -13.19
N SER A 238 -10.98 19.67 -12.41
CA SER A 238 -11.30 21.03 -12.91
C SER A 238 -10.37 21.44 -14.05
N ARG A 239 -9.09 21.11 -13.99
CA ARG A 239 -8.10 21.40 -15.04
C ARG A 239 -8.39 20.62 -16.33
N LEU A 240 -8.79 19.34 -16.23
CA LEU A 240 -9.16 18.53 -17.38
C LEU A 240 -10.45 19.03 -18.03
N GLU A 241 -11.47 19.34 -17.23
CA GLU A 241 -12.73 19.91 -17.69
C GLU A 241 -12.54 21.27 -18.37
N ALA A 242 -11.64 22.13 -17.85
CA ALA A 242 -11.28 23.40 -18.46
C ALA A 242 -10.61 23.23 -19.85
N GLU A 243 -9.96 22.10 -20.11
CA GLU A 243 -9.44 21.73 -21.43
C GLU A 243 -10.47 21.07 -22.36
N GLY A 244 -11.71 20.89 -21.88
CA GLY A 244 -12.83 20.38 -22.67
C GLY A 244 -12.97 18.85 -22.66
N TYR A 245 -12.38 18.14 -21.69
CA TYR A 245 -12.63 16.73 -21.47
C TYR A 245 -13.88 16.50 -20.63
N GLU A 246 -14.56 15.40 -20.88
CA GLU A 246 -15.56 14.86 -19.97
C GLU A 246 -14.85 13.99 -18.93
N VAL A 247 -14.99 14.31 -17.64
CA VAL A 247 -14.22 13.67 -16.57
C VAL A 247 -15.11 12.88 -15.63
N THR A 248 -14.84 11.60 -15.50
CA THR A 248 -15.44 10.72 -14.49
C THR A 248 -14.40 10.39 -13.41
N CYS A 249 -14.71 10.67 -12.14
CA CYS A 249 -13.81 10.36 -11.03
C CYS A 249 -14.21 9.06 -10.33
N VAL A 250 -13.27 8.14 -10.19
CA VAL A 250 -13.41 6.88 -9.44
C VAL A 250 -12.65 7.01 -8.13
N LEU A 251 -13.34 7.26 -7.01
CA LEU A 251 -12.75 7.40 -5.69
C LEU A 251 -12.58 6.03 -5.01
N LYS A 252 -11.83 5.15 -5.64
CA LYS A 252 -11.54 3.79 -5.16
C LYS A 252 -10.04 3.59 -5.04
N GLY A 253 -9.55 3.34 -3.82
CA GLY A 253 -8.13 3.12 -3.58
C GLY A 253 -7.69 1.72 -3.98
N LEU A 254 -6.40 1.54 -4.30
CA LEU A 254 -5.81 0.24 -4.66
C LEU A 254 -6.06 -0.84 -3.59
N GLY A 255 -6.17 -0.45 -2.31
CA GLY A 255 -6.46 -1.37 -1.22
C GLY A 255 -7.85 -2.00 -1.28
N GLU A 256 -8.77 -1.50 -2.11
CA GLU A 256 -10.08 -2.10 -2.37
C GLU A 256 -10.02 -3.21 -3.44
N TYR A 257 -8.96 -3.25 -4.26
CA TYR A 257 -8.80 -4.20 -5.35
C TYR A 257 -8.35 -5.55 -4.82
N LYS A 258 -9.09 -6.60 -5.14
CA LYS A 258 -8.80 -7.96 -4.64
C LYS A 258 -7.44 -8.49 -5.10
N GLY A 259 -7.05 -8.19 -6.34
CA GLY A 259 -5.72 -8.54 -6.87
C GLY A 259 -4.60 -7.90 -6.05
N ILE A 260 -4.75 -6.63 -5.68
CA ILE A 260 -3.78 -5.89 -4.84
C ILE A 260 -3.69 -6.45 -3.41
N GLN A 261 -4.83 -6.76 -2.79
CA GLN A 261 -4.87 -7.38 -1.46
C GLN A 261 -4.13 -8.72 -1.44
N LYS A 262 -4.37 -9.56 -2.47
CA LYS A 262 -3.69 -10.86 -2.65
C LYS A 262 -2.19 -10.70 -2.88
N LEU A 263 -1.78 -9.68 -3.64
CA LEU A 263 -0.36 -9.43 -3.90
C LEU A 263 0.40 -9.06 -2.61
N TYR A 264 -0.16 -8.22 -1.75
CA TYR A 264 0.42 -7.96 -0.43
C TYR A 264 0.50 -9.23 0.43
N ALA A 265 -0.51 -10.09 0.38
CA ALA A 265 -0.50 -11.37 1.09
C ALA A 265 0.56 -12.33 0.52
N GLU A 266 0.79 -12.32 -0.79
CA GLU A 266 1.88 -13.06 -1.44
C GLU A 266 3.25 -12.53 -0.99
N HIS A 267 3.45 -11.21 -0.94
CA HIS A 267 4.68 -10.59 -0.46
C HIS A 267 4.96 -10.96 1.01
N ALA A 268 3.93 -10.98 1.87
CA ALA A 268 4.09 -11.41 3.26
C ALA A 268 4.52 -12.87 3.38
N LYS A 269 3.96 -13.78 2.55
CA LYS A 269 4.37 -15.20 2.50
C LYS A 269 5.81 -15.38 2.02
N ASN A 270 6.25 -14.51 1.11
CA ASN A 270 7.58 -14.53 0.51
C ASN A 270 8.56 -13.57 1.21
N ALA A 271 8.21 -13.10 2.42
CA ALA A 271 9.02 -12.16 3.19
C ALA A 271 10.44 -12.70 3.42
N LYS A 272 11.44 -11.84 3.18
CA LYS A 272 12.86 -12.20 3.28
C LYS A 272 13.42 -11.84 4.65
N PRO A 273 14.35 -12.62 5.20
CA PRO A 273 15.04 -12.24 6.43
C PRO A 273 15.67 -10.84 6.30
N LEU A 274 15.60 -10.08 7.41
CA LEU A 274 16.15 -8.74 7.53
C LEU A 274 17.66 -8.73 7.45
#